data_625351481b6658c8bc165bfc28709dbe
#
_entry.id   625351481b6658c8bc165bfc28709dbe
#
_cell.length_a   1.000
_cell.length_b   1.000
_cell.length_c   1.000
_cell.angle_alpha   90.00
_cell.angle_beta   90.00
_cell.angle_gamma   90.00
#
_symmetry.space_group_name_H-M   'P 1'
#
loop_
_entity.id
_entity.type
_entity.pdbx_description
1 polymer ?
#
loop_
_entity_poly.entity_id
_entity_poly.type
_entity_poly.pdbx_seq_one_letter_code
_entity_poly.pdbx_strand_id
1 'polypeptide(L)'
;HTNGCRIGFDAGGSDRKVSAVIDGQTVYSEEVVWHPKTSEDLSYQYDGIVSAFKTAASKLPRVDGIGVSSAGTFVGNSPMVSSLFLKIPRAQREQVKSIYDRAAKEIGDVPIVVANDGDVTALAGAMSLQDGCVMGLAMGTSEAVGYVNADSNLLGWFSELAFAPVDLNENAMRDEWSGDLGVGCKYFSQDAVAKLAPAAGIA
;
A
#
# COMPACT_ATOMS: atom_id res chain seq x y z
N HIS A 1 -11.62 -8.91 -14.54
CA HIS A 1 -11.91 -8.21 -15.81
C HIS A 1 -11.03 -6.97 -15.94
N THR A 2 -10.30 -6.83 -17.05
CA THR A 2 -9.40 -5.69 -17.31
C THR A 2 -10.03 -4.58 -18.13
N ASN A 3 -11.25 -4.73 -18.61
CA ASN A 3 -11.93 -3.79 -19.49
C ASN A 3 -12.27 -2.47 -18.78
N GLY A 4 -12.21 -1.38 -19.52
CA GLY A 4 -12.58 -0.03 -19.06
C GLY A 4 -11.39 0.83 -18.68
N CYS A 5 -11.69 2.04 -18.23
CA CYS A 5 -10.73 3.08 -17.89
C CYS A 5 -10.58 3.17 -16.37
N ARG A 6 -9.40 2.88 -15.85
CA ARG A 6 -9.16 2.81 -14.41
C ARG A 6 -7.97 3.62 -13.97
N ILE A 7 -8.03 4.10 -12.74
CA ILE A 7 -6.90 4.71 -12.05
C ILE A 7 -6.37 3.69 -11.04
N GLY A 8 -5.06 3.41 -11.10
CA GLY A 8 -4.31 2.73 -10.06
C GLY A 8 -3.49 3.74 -9.27
N PHE A 9 -3.56 3.69 -7.95
CA PHE A 9 -2.80 4.59 -7.09
C PHE A 9 -2.12 3.79 -5.97
N ASP A 10 -0.83 4.04 -5.79
CA ASP A 10 -0.04 3.46 -4.70
C ASP A 10 0.39 4.59 -3.75
N ALA A 11 -0.11 4.53 -2.52
CA ALA A 11 0.23 5.45 -1.45
C ALA A 11 1.35 4.87 -0.59
N GLY A 12 2.58 4.99 -1.07
CA GLY A 12 3.78 4.57 -0.36
C GLY A 12 4.20 5.53 0.76
N GLY A 13 5.17 5.13 1.55
CA GLY A 13 5.68 5.92 2.68
C GLY A 13 6.69 7.01 2.31
N SER A 14 7.32 6.92 1.15
CA SER A 14 8.36 7.84 0.63
C SER A 14 8.02 8.43 -0.73
N ASP A 15 7.18 7.76 -1.47
CA ASP A 15 6.70 8.16 -2.78
C ASP A 15 5.24 7.74 -2.97
N ARG A 16 4.59 8.36 -3.93
CA ARG A 16 3.26 7.98 -4.40
C ARG A 16 3.31 7.73 -5.89
N LYS A 17 2.64 6.69 -6.34
CA LYS A 17 2.59 6.33 -7.75
C LYS A 17 1.16 6.34 -8.23
N VAL A 18 0.95 6.80 -9.46
CA VAL A 18 -0.36 6.76 -10.09
C VAL A 18 -0.26 6.26 -11.51
N SER A 19 -1.22 5.49 -11.94
CA SER A 19 -1.34 5.00 -13.31
C SER A 19 -2.74 5.22 -13.87
N ALA A 20 -2.80 5.53 -15.17
CA ALA A 20 -4.01 5.51 -15.96
C ALA A 20 -3.98 4.27 -16.86
N VAL A 21 -5.05 3.48 -16.83
CA VAL A 21 -5.13 2.18 -17.50
C VAL A 21 -6.38 2.15 -18.38
N ILE A 22 -6.25 1.74 -19.64
CA ILE A 22 -7.35 1.48 -20.57
C ILE A 22 -7.28 0.02 -20.98
N ASP A 23 -8.34 -0.73 -20.71
CA ASP A 23 -8.49 -2.14 -21.08
C ASP A 23 -7.28 -3.01 -20.67
N GLY A 24 -6.73 -2.76 -19.47
CA GLY A 24 -5.58 -3.45 -18.93
C GLY A 24 -4.23 -2.94 -19.41
N GLN A 25 -4.18 -1.95 -20.31
CA GLN A 25 -2.94 -1.34 -20.77
C GLN A 25 -2.68 -0.01 -20.06
N THR A 26 -1.50 0.14 -19.47
CA THR A 26 -1.07 1.40 -18.86
C THR A 26 -0.78 2.43 -19.95
N VAL A 27 -1.55 3.51 -19.96
CA VAL A 27 -1.39 4.64 -20.91
C VAL A 27 -0.63 5.82 -20.29
N TYR A 28 -0.52 5.84 -18.97
CA TYR A 28 0.24 6.85 -18.23
C TYR A 28 0.65 6.29 -16.88
N SER A 29 1.83 6.67 -16.39
CA SER A 29 2.23 6.48 -15.01
C SER A 29 3.14 7.63 -14.55
N GLU A 30 3.06 7.94 -13.27
CA GLU A 30 3.85 8.97 -12.61
C GLU A 30 4.22 8.51 -11.21
N GLU A 31 5.44 8.83 -10.80
CA GLU A 31 5.93 8.68 -9.43
C GLU A 31 6.35 10.04 -8.89
N VAL A 32 5.89 10.36 -7.68
CA VAL A 32 6.18 11.64 -7.01
C VAL A 32 6.65 11.35 -5.59
N VAL A 33 7.82 11.86 -5.25
CA VAL A 33 8.32 11.82 -3.87
C VAL A 33 7.40 12.63 -2.97
N TRP A 34 7.03 12.06 -1.84
CA TRP A 34 6.26 12.71 -0.80
C TRP A 34 6.65 12.19 0.59
N HIS A 35 6.25 12.89 1.64
CA HIS A 35 6.64 12.56 3.01
C HIS A 35 5.43 12.54 3.96
N PRO A 36 4.43 11.67 3.74
CA PRO A 36 3.18 11.66 4.49
C PRO A 36 3.37 11.31 5.97
N LYS A 37 4.37 10.47 6.28
CA LYS A 37 4.66 10.01 7.65
C LYS A 37 5.10 11.13 8.59
N THR A 38 5.61 12.23 8.04
CA THR A 38 6.16 13.36 8.82
C THR A 38 5.23 14.56 8.89
N SER A 39 4.17 14.59 8.06
CA SER A 39 3.22 15.70 8.03
C SER A 39 2.18 15.57 9.16
N GLU A 40 1.95 16.67 9.86
CA GLU A 40 0.85 16.84 10.82
C GLU A 40 -0.39 17.48 10.19
N ASP A 41 -0.30 17.88 8.93
CA ASP A 41 -1.38 18.52 8.18
C ASP A 41 -2.01 17.50 7.22
N LEU A 42 -3.27 17.13 7.48
CA LEU A 42 -4.03 16.19 6.66
C LEU A 42 -4.27 16.68 5.25
N SER A 43 -4.25 18.01 5.01
CA SER A 43 -4.39 18.56 3.66
C SER A 43 -3.24 18.13 2.76
N TYR A 44 -2.04 17.96 3.30
CA TYR A 44 -0.88 17.48 2.55
C TYR A 44 -1.12 16.10 1.91
N GLN A 45 -1.63 15.14 2.70
CA GLN A 45 -1.98 13.82 2.17
C GLN A 45 -3.16 13.90 1.21
N TYR A 46 -4.20 14.64 1.59
CA TYR A 46 -5.41 14.77 0.76
C TYR A 46 -5.11 15.39 -0.61
N ASP A 47 -4.42 16.51 -0.63
CA ASP A 47 -4.08 17.22 -1.88
C ASP A 47 -3.15 16.37 -2.76
N GLY A 48 -2.24 15.63 -2.13
CA GLY A 48 -1.38 14.67 -2.82
C GLY A 48 -2.18 13.58 -3.53
N ILE A 49 -3.16 12.97 -2.86
CA ILE A 49 -4.04 11.94 -3.43
C ILE A 49 -4.89 12.53 -4.54
N VAL A 50 -5.56 13.66 -4.29
CA VAL A 50 -6.43 14.33 -5.27
C VAL A 50 -5.65 14.74 -6.53
N SER A 51 -4.46 15.30 -6.35
CA SER A 51 -3.58 15.67 -7.46
C SER A 51 -3.24 14.46 -8.34
N ALA A 52 -2.86 13.33 -7.72
CA ALA A 52 -2.56 12.10 -8.44
C ALA A 52 -3.79 11.58 -9.23
N PHE A 53 -4.96 11.55 -8.58
CA PHE A 53 -6.20 11.11 -9.24
C PHE A 53 -6.56 12.02 -10.43
N LYS A 54 -6.50 13.33 -10.26
CA LYS A 54 -6.79 14.32 -11.34
C LYS A 54 -5.79 14.19 -12.49
N THR A 55 -4.51 13.97 -12.19
CA THR A 55 -3.47 13.76 -13.21
C THR A 55 -3.79 12.52 -14.05
N ALA A 56 -4.05 11.37 -13.41
CA ALA A 56 -4.39 10.14 -14.11
C ALA A 56 -5.72 10.26 -14.87
N ALA A 57 -6.74 10.85 -14.26
CA ALA A 57 -8.05 11.07 -14.89
C ALA A 57 -7.93 11.91 -16.19
N SER A 58 -7.03 12.90 -16.22
CA SER A 58 -6.79 13.72 -17.41
C SER A 58 -6.24 12.96 -18.63
N LYS A 59 -5.76 11.72 -18.41
CA LYS A 59 -5.23 10.83 -19.44
C LYS A 59 -6.25 9.79 -19.93
N LEU A 60 -7.42 9.79 -19.34
CA LEU A 60 -8.50 8.84 -19.64
C LEU A 60 -9.70 9.56 -20.27
N PRO A 61 -10.41 8.92 -21.20
CA PRO A 61 -11.64 9.48 -21.76
C PRO A 61 -12.79 9.51 -20.75
N ARG A 62 -12.72 8.66 -19.72
CA ARG A 62 -13.62 8.58 -18.56
C ARG A 62 -12.91 7.80 -17.46
N VAL A 63 -13.46 7.76 -16.26
CA VAL A 63 -12.98 6.91 -15.16
C VAL A 63 -14.10 5.95 -14.76
N ASP A 64 -13.85 4.66 -14.89
CA ASP A 64 -14.82 3.59 -14.54
C ASP A 64 -14.57 3.01 -13.13
N GLY A 65 -13.43 3.32 -12.52
CA GLY A 65 -13.08 2.89 -11.17
C GLY A 65 -11.68 3.29 -10.75
N ILE A 66 -11.45 3.33 -9.44
CA ILE A 66 -10.17 3.65 -8.81
C ILE A 66 -9.76 2.50 -7.90
N GLY A 67 -8.55 1.99 -8.07
CA GLY A 67 -7.91 1.04 -7.16
C GLY A 67 -6.77 1.73 -6.39
N VAL A 68 -6.75 1.55 -5.08
CA VAL A 68 -5.73 2.12 -4.20
C VAL A 68 -4.98 1.01 -3.48
N SER A 69 -3.67 1.01 -3.62
CA SER A 69 -2.71 0.30 -2.77
C SER A 69 -2.24 1.26 -1.69
N SER A 70 -2.26 0.87 -0.43
CA SER A 70 -1.80 1.74 0.65
C SER A 70 -1.32 0.94 1.86
N ALA A 71 -0.25 1.42 2.48
CA ALA A 71 0.26 0.82 3.71
C ALA A 71 -0.75 0.98 4.85
N GLY A 72 -1.05 -0.12 5.53
CA GLY A 72 -1.90 -0.13 6.71
C GLY A 72 -3.04 -1.14 6.70
N THR A 73 -3.86 -1.08 7.74
CA THR A 73 -5.06 -1.91 7.91
C THR A 73 -6.30 -1.10 7.54
N PHE A 74 -7.16 -1.69 6.74
CA PHE A 74 -8.37 -1.05 6.22
C PHE A 74 -9.63 -1.83 6.61
N VAL A 75 -10.72 -1.11 6.84
CA VAL A 75 -12.07 -1.66 6.92
C VAL A 75 -12.91 -0.97 5.84
N GLY A 76 -13.25 -1.72 4.79
CA GLY A 76 -13.69 -1.11 3.55
C GLY A 76 -12.59 -0.18 3.02
N ASN A 77 -12.94 1.06 2.65
CA ASN A 77 -11.97 2.06 2.21
C ASN A 77 -11.36 2.91 3.34
N SER A 78 -11.72 2.62 4.60
CA SER A 78 -11.33 3.43 5.75
C SER A 78 -10.00 2.97 6.35
N PRO A 79 -8.97 3.82 6.38
CA PRO A 79 -7.74 3.52 7.12
C PRO A 79 -8.02 3.45 8.62
N MET A 80 -7.76 2.31 9.25
CA MET A 80 -7.86 2.10 10.69
C MET A 80 -6.52 2.33 11.37
N VAL A 81 -5.47 1.75 10.82
CA VAL A 81 -4.08 1.97 11.20
C VAL A 81 -3.26 2.11 9.92
N SER A 82 -2.55 3.22 9.78
CA SER A 82 -1.65 3.43 8.65
C SER A 82 -0.51 4.36 9.03
N SER A 83 0.71 3.98 8.64
CA SER A 83 1.90 4.79 8.88
C SER A 83 1.84 6.16 8.18
N LEU A 84 1.03 6.31 7.14
CA LEU A 84 0.88 7.54 6.37
C LEU A 84 0.21 8.67 7.19
N PHE A 85 -0.54 8.31 8.25
CA PHE A 85 -1.34 9.24 9.04
C PHE A 85 -0.93 9.30 10.51
N LEU A 86 0.24 8.77 10.87
CA LEU A 86 0.70 8.66 12.26
C LEU A 86 0.78 10.00 12.98
N LYS A 87 1.20 11.06 12.28
CA LYS A 87 1.36 12.40 12.83
C LYS A 87 0.08 13.22 12.83
N ILE A 88 -0.97 12.75 12.14
CA ILE A 88 -2.24 13.50 12.08
C ILE A 88 -2.91 13.53 13.45
N PRO A 89 -3.31 14.71 13.94
CA PRO A 89 -3.94 14.87 15.24
C PRO A 89 -5.20 14.00 15.38
N ARG A 90 -5.42 13.50 16.61
CA ARG A 90 -6.58 12.65 16.91
C ARG A 90 -7.93 13.28 16.54
N ALA A 91 -8.05 14.59 16.64
CA ALA A 91 -9.26 15.34 16.30
C ALA A 91 -9.63 15.21 14.79
N GLN A 92 -8.68 14.88 13.94
CA GLN A 92 -8.89 14.71 12.48
C GLN A 92 -9.05 13.25 12.03
N ARG A 93 -9.07 12.29 12.96
CA ARG A 93 -9.15 10.85 12.60
C ARG A 93 -10.38 10.47 11.79
N GLU A 94 -11.53 11.09 12.06
CA GLU A 94 -12.73 10.83 11.24
C GLU A 94 -12.57 11.32 9.80
N GLN A 95 -11.80 12.39 9.59
CA GLN A 95 -11.48 12.86 8.25
C GLN A 95 -10.48 11.93 7.53
N VAL A 96 -9.56 11.31 8.28
CA VAL A 96 -8.64 10.29 7.75
C VAL A 96 -9.43 9.08 7.25
N LYS A 97 -10.41 8.60 8.01
CA LYS A 97 -11.23 7.43 7.60
C LYS A 97 -11.90 7.57 6.25
N SER A 98 -12.25 8.79 5.85
CA SER A 98 -12.94 9.08 4.59
C SER A 98 -12.03 9.66 3.50
N ILE A 99 -10.71 9.68 3.71
CA ILE A 99 -9.80 10.44 2.85
C ILE A 99 -9.83 9.97 1.39
N TYR A 100 -9.82 8.67 1.17
CA TYR A 100 -9.84 8.08 -0.18
C TYR A 100 -11.19 8.25 -0.87
N ASP A 101 -12.30 8.03 -0.15
CA ASP A 101 -13.64 8.22 -0.68
C ASP A 101 -13.89 9.70 -1.04
N ARG A 102 -13.41 10.63 -0.21
CA ARG A 102 -13.48 12.08 -0.50
C ARG A 102 -12.65 12.46 -1.72
N ALA A 103 -11.44 11.90 -1.84
CA ALA A 103 -10.59 12.16 -3.00
C ALA A 103 -11.19 11.60 -4.29
N ALA A 104 -11.84 10.42 -4.24
CA ALA A 104 -12.53 9.85 -5.39
C ALA A 104 -13.70 10.73 -5.86
N LYS A 105 -14.44 11.34 -4.94
CA LYS A 105 -15.53 12.29 -5.28
C LYS A 105 -15.08 13.51 -6.06
N GLU A 106 -13.81 13.90 -5.94
CA GLU A 106 -13.22 14.97 -6.77
C GLU A 106 -13.09 14.58 -8.25
N ILE A 107 -13.14 13.28 -8.56
CA ILE A 107 -13.13 12.76 -9.93
C ILE A 107 -14.55 12.58 -10.45
N GLY A 108 -15.46 12.16 -9.57
CA GLY A 108 -16.86 11.92 -9.88
C GLY A 108 -17.46 10.85 -8.96
N ASP A 109 -18.67 10.42 -9.32
CA ASP A 109 -19.32 9.28 -8.64
C ASP A 109 -18.81 7.96 -9.22
N VAL A 110 -17.55 7.65 -8.90
CA VAL A 110 -16.85 6.46 -9.41
C VAL A 110 -16.57 5.48 -8.28
N PRO A 111 -16.67 4.16 -8.50
CA PRO A 111 -16.33 3.17 -7.50
C PRO A 111 -14.84 3.23 -7.15
N ILE A 112 -14.54 3.11 -5.87
CA ILE A 112 -13.17 3.04 -5.35
C ILE A 112 -13.03 1.84 -4.44
N VAL A 113 -11.86 1.18 -4.51
CA VAL A 113 -11.45 0.10 -3.61
C VAL A 113 -10.07 0.42 -3.08
N VAL A 114 -9.92 0.33 -1.76
CA VAL A 114 -8.63 0.48 -1.08
C VAL A 114 -8.23 -0.86 -0.48
N ALA A 115 -7.00 -1.28 -0.73
CA ALA A 115 -6.43 -2.51 -0.17
C ALA A 115 -5.03 -2.26 0.40
N ASN A 116 -4.61 -3.14 1.30
CA ASN A 116 -3.24 -3.15 1.80
C ASN A 116 -2.24 -3.41 0.66
N ASP A 117 -1.08 -2.79 0.72
CA ASP A 117 -0.02 -2.91 -0.29
C ASP A 117 0.50 -4.36 -0.46
N GLY A 118 0.54 -5.15 0.61
CA GLY A 118 0.82 -6.59 0.54
C GLY A 118 -0.26 -7.36 -0.22
N ASP A 119 -1.53 -7.08 0.03
CA ASP A 119 -2.65 -7.68 -0.70
C ASP A 119 -2.61 -7.35 -2.19
N VAL A 120 -2.31 -6.09 -2.53
CA VAL A 120 -2.15 -5.66 -3.93
C VAL A 120 -0.96 -6.34 -4.59
N THR A 121 0.15 -6.55 -3.85
CA THR A 121 1.32 -7.29 -4.33
C THR A 121 0.95 -8.74 -4.66
N ALA A 122 0.20 -9.43 -3.78
CA ALA A 122 -0.28 -10.79 -4.04
C ALA A 122 -1.20 -10.85 -5.26
N LEU A 123 -2.12 -9.89 -5.38
CA LEU A 123 -3.04 -9.81 -6.51
C LEU A 123 -2.29 -9.57 -7.84
N ALA A 124 -1.31 -8.66 -7.83
CA ALA A 124 -0.47 -8.40 -9.01
C ALA A 124 0.35 -9.64 -9.41
N GLY A 125 0.88 -10.38 -8.42
CA GLY A 125 1.56 -11.66 -8.64
C GLY A 125 0.65 -12.69 -9.27
N ALA A 126 -0.56 -12.88 -8.74
CA ALA A 126 -1.56 -13.81 -9.29
C ALA A 126 -1.97 -13.45 -10.71
N MET A 127 -2.18 -12.16 -10.99
CA MET A 127 -2.49 -11.69 -12.36
C MET A 127 -1.35 -11.93 -13.33
N SER A 128 -0.10 -11.73 -12.91
CA SER A 128 1.08 -11.96 -13.74
C SER A 128 1.34 -13.45 -14.03
N LEU A 129 1.16 -14.29 -13.01
CA LEU A 129 1.32 -15.74 -13.09
C LEU A 129 0.11 -16.41 -13.75
N GLN A 130 -1.03 -15.73 -13.80
CA GLN A 130 -2.33 -16.30 -14.21
C GLN A 130 -2.71 -17.52 -13.35
N ASP A 131 -2.43 -17.44 -12.05
CA ASP A 131 -2.64 -18.53 -11.10
C ASP A 131 -3.23 -17.97 -9.79
N GLY A 132 -3.81 -18.86 -8.99
CA GLY A 132 -4.29 -18.58 -7.63
C GLY A 132 -3.35 -19.11 -6.54
N CYS A 133 -3.77 -19.01 -5.29
CA CYS A 133 -2.97 -19.44 -4.14
C CYS A 133 -1.59 -18.74 -4.08
N VAL A 134 -1.55 -17.48 -4.44
CA VAL A 134 -0.32 -16.69 -4.49
C VAL A 134 -0.18 -15.86 -3.21
N MET A 135 0.95 -16.00 -2.56
CA MET A 135 1.39 -15.10 -1.50
C MET A 135 2.34 -14.05 -2.08
N GLY A 136 2.01 -12.79 -1.87
CA GLY A 136 2.86 -11.65 -2.22
C GLY A 136 3.58 -11.12 -0.99
N LEU A 137 4.88 -10.90 -1.12
CA LEU A 137 5.71 -10.31 -0.08
C LEU A 137 6.41 -9.07 -0.64
N ALA A 138 6.07 -7.91 -0.09
CA ALA A 138 6.72 -6.64 -0.42
C ALA A 138 7.77 -6.33 0.65
N MET A 139 9.04 -6.27 0.24
CA MET A 139 10.18 -5.93 1.07
C MET A 139 10.58 -4.46 0.84
N GLY A 140 9.79 -3.55 1.40
CA GLY A 140 10.06 -2.11 1.38
C GLY A 140 10.81 -1.64 2.64
N THR A 141 10.49 -0.46 3.14
CA THR A 141 10.98 0.05 4.44
C THR A 141 10.60 -0.91 5.57
N SER A 142 9.44 -1.56 5.45
CA SER A 142 8.97 -2.65 6.30
C SER A 142 8.54 -3.81 5.41
N GLU A 143 8.09 -4.90 6.00
CA GLU A 143 7.46 -6.02 5.32
C GLU A 143 5.98 -5.77 5.16
N ALA A 144 5.41 -6.11 4.00
CA ALA A 144 3.97 -6.22 3.81
C ALA A 144 3.67 -7.53 3.07
N VAL A 145 2.65 -8.25 3.53
CA VAL A 145 2.28 -9.56 2.99
C VAL A 145 0.81 -9.58 2.65
N GLY A 146 0.48 -10.22 1.54
CA GLY A 146 -0.90 -10.49 1.15
C GLY A 146 -1.04 -11.88 0.58
N TYR A 147 -2.26 -12.35 0.47
CA TYR A 147 -2.58 -13.66 -0.09
C TYR A 147 -3.86 -13.60 -0.92
N VAL A 148 -3.83 -14.26 -2.07
CA VAL A 148 -5.01 -14.54 -2.88
C VAL A 148 -5.32 -16.03 -2.90
N ASN A 149 -6.60 -16.36 -2.86
CA ASN A 149 -7.06 -17.76 -2.89
C ASN A 149 -6.95 -18.41 -4.29
N ALA A 150 -7.42 -19.63 -4.43
CA ALA A 150 -7.39 -20.37 -5.70
C ALA A 150 -8.15 -19.66 -6.85
N ASP A 151 -9.13 -18.83 -6.52
CA ASP A 151 -9.90 -18.04 -7.48
C ASP A 151 -9.31 -16.64 -7.71
N SER A 152 -8.08 -16.39 -7.22
CA SER A 152 -7.38 -15.09 -7.26
C SER A 152 -8.15 -13.95 -6.59
N ASN A 153 -8.92 -14.27 -5.53
CA ASN A 153 -9.63 -13.29 -4.74
C ASN A 153 -8.87 -12.94 -3.45
N LEU A 154 -8.87 -11.67 -3.09
CA LEU A 154 -8.49 -11.21 -1.75
C LEU A 154 -9.57 -11.63 -0.76
N LEU A 155 -9.17 -12.23 0.37
CA LEU A 155 -10.10 -12.80 1.35
C LEU A 155 -10.45 -11.87 2.50
N GLY A 156 -9.85 -10.71 2.57
CA GLY A 156 -10.03 -9.77 3.67
C GLY A 156 -9.47 -10.29 5.01
N TRP A 157 -8.57 -11.28 4.97
CA TRP A 157 -7.85 -11.74 6.15
C TRP A 157 -6.79 -10.73 6.53
N PHE A 158 -6.50 -10.66 7.83
CA PHE A 158 -5.38 -9.89 8.33
C PHE A 158 -4.08 -10.64 8.06
N SER A 159 -3.39 -10.27 6.97
CA SER A 159 -2.17 -10.93 6.52
C SER A 159 -0.90 -10.21 7.02
N GLU A 160 -0.95 -9.61 8.22
CA GLU A 160 0.16 -8.84 8.78
C GLU A 160 1.26 -9.76 9.33
N LEU A 161 2.21 -10.16 8.48
CA LEU A 161 3.35 -10.99 8.87
C LEU A 161 4.57 -10.19 9.33
N ALA A 162 4.56 -8.86 9.17
CA ALA A 162 5.66 -8.01 9.62
C ALA A 162 5.96 -8.19 11.12
N PHE A 163 4.95 -8.53 11.91
CA PHE A 163 5.07 -8.77 13.35
C PHE A 163 4.94 -10.25 13.73
N ALA A 164 4.91 -11.17 12.76
CA ALA A 164 4.98 -12.59 13.04
C ALA A 164 6.42 -12.97 13.45
N PRO A 165 6.61 -13.84 14.46
CA PRO A 165 7.94 -14.29 14.88
C PRO A 165 8.52 -15.23 13.82
N VAL A 166 9.68 -14.86 13.27
CA VAL A 166 10.42 -15.63 12.26
C VAL A 166 11.80 -16.06 12.76
N ASP A 167 12.34 -15.39 13.78
CA ASP A 167 13.58 -15.76 14.47
C ASP A 167 13.30 -15.97 15.95
N LEU A 168 13.43 -17.21 16.40
CA LEU A 168 13.19 -17.62 17.79
C LEU A 168 14.46 -17.63 18.65
N ASN A 169 15.57 -17.08 18.15
CA ASN A 169 16.80 -16.96 18.91
C ASN A 169 16.61 -15.95 20.04
N GLU A 170 17.12 -16.24 21.22
CA GLU A 170 17.07 -15.33 22.37
C GLU A 170 17.79 -13.98 22.12
N ASN A 171 18.73 -13.94 21.17
CA ASN A 171 19.44 -12.75 20.72
C ASN A 171 18.89 -12.19 19.40
N ALA A 172 17.67 -12.59 19.01
CA ALA A 172 17.01 -12.08 17.82
C ALA A 172 16.86 -10.54 17.83
N MET A 173 16.79 -9.94 16.66
CA MET A 173 16.60 -8.48 16.55
C MET A 173 15.28 -8.06 17.18
N ARG A 174 15.33 -6.96 17.94
CA ARG A 174 14.14 -6.33 18.52
C ARG A 174 13.62 -5.26 17.57
N ASP A 175 12.32 -5.27 17.38
CA ASP A 175 11.64 -4.19 16.67
C ASP A 175 11.44 -3.00 17.61
N GLU A 176 11.85 -1.82 17.17
CA GLU A 176 11.86 -0.59 17.97
C GLU A 176 10.46 -0.03 18.21
N TRP A 177 9.50 -0.40 17.34
CA TRP A 177 8.12 0.09 17.41
C TRP A 177 7.22 -0.80 18.27
N SER A 178 7.22 -2.10 18.00
CA SER A 178 6.41 -3.07 18.77
C SER A 178 7.08 -3.51 20.07
N GLY A 179 8.41 -3.51 20.11
CA GLY A 179 9.21 -4.08 21.19
C GLY A 179 9.39 -5.59 21.09
N ASP A 180 8.83 -6.23 20.06
CA ASP A 180 8.90 -7.68 19.88
C ASP A 180 10.24 -8.15 19.35
N LEU A 181 10.61 -9.40 19.67
CA LEU A 181 11.84 -10.03 19.22
C LEU A 181 11.57 -10.92 18.01
N GLY A 182 12.50 -10.90 17.04
CA GLY A 182 12.52 -11.87 15.96
C GLY A 182 11.38 -11.74 14.94
N VAL A 183 10.76 -10.58 14.84
CA VAL A 183 9.61 -10.38 13.95
C VAL A 183 10.03 -10.15 12.50
N GLY A 184 9.15 -10.51 11.56
CA GLY A 184 9.39 -10.54 10.11
C GLY A 184 10.00 -9.27 9.53
N CYS A 185 9.50 -8.10 9.90
CA CYS A 185 10.00 -6.82 9.40
C CYS A 185 11.48 -6.54 9.70
N LYS A 186 12.07 -7.22 10.69
CA LYS A 186 13.50 -7.10 11.00
C LYS A 186 14.38 -7.98 10.10
N TYR A 187 13.78 -8.87 9.30
CA TYR A 187 14.47 -9.85 8.43
C TYR A 187 14.07 -9.69 6.96
N PHE A 188 12.83 -9.28 6.69
CA PHE A 188 12.26 -9.16 5.34
C PHE A 188 11.96 -7.69 5.00
N SER A 189 12.98 -6.83 5.09
CA SER A 189 12.89 -5.40 4.74
C SER A 189 14.22 -4.89 4.18
N GLN A 190 14.18 -3.72 3.54
CA GLN A 190 15.39 -3.05 3.06
C GLN A 190 16.34 -2.69 4.22
N ASP A 191 15.78 -2.28 5.35
CA ASP A 191 16.56 -1.99 6.56
C ASP A 191 17.26 -3.25 7.09
N ALA A 192 16.61 -4.40 7.00
CA ALA A 192 17.21 -5.67 7.37
C ALA A 192 18.37 -6.02 6.43
N VAL A 193 18.21 -5.87 5.13
CA VAL A 193 19.28 -6.09 4.15
C VAL A 193 20.46 -5.16 4.43
N ALA A 194 20.22 -3.88 4.68
CA ALA A 194 21.27 -2.92 4.99
C ALA A 194 22.07 -3.27 6.26
N LYS A 195 21.44 -3.93 7.24
CA LYS A 195 22.11 -4.38 8.48
C LYS A 195 22.81 -5.72 8.31
N LEU A 196 22.20 -6.66 7.61
CA LEU A 196 22.67 -8.04 7.51
C LEU A 196 23.73 -8.23 6.42
N ALA A 197 23.67 -7.50 5.32
CA ALA A 197 24.63 -7.62 4.22
C ALA A 197 26.07 -7.35 4.67
N PRO A 198 26.39 -6.25 5.40
CA PRO A 198 27.72 -6.03 5.93
C PRO A 198 28.19 -7.11 6.90
N ALA A 199 27.29 -7.63 7.75
CA ALA A 199 27.60 -8.71 8.69
C ALA A 199 27.92 -10.03 7.96
N ALA A 200 27.36 -10.22 6.76
CA ALA A 200 27.66 -11.36 5.89
C ALA A 200 28.85 -11.13 4.95
N GLY A 201 29.54 -9.98 5.06
CA GLY A 201 30.67 -9.63 4.19
C GLY A 201 30.26 -9.20 2.77
N ILE A 202 28.99 -8.80 2.58
CA ILE A 202 28.45 -8.29 1.33
C ILE A 202 28.51 -6.75 1.39
N ALA A 203 29.21 -6.13 0.42
CA ALA A 203 29.34 -4.67 0.32
C ALA A 203 28.23 -4.04 -0.50
#